data_60d67837c09639598266186d5e4e906f
#
_entry.id   60d67837c09639598266186d5e4e906f
#
_cell.length_a   1.000
_cell.length_b   1.000
_cell.length_c   1.000
_cell.angle_alpha   90.00
_cell.angle_beta   90.00
_cell.angle_gamma   90.00
#
_symmetry.space_group_name_H-M   'P 1'
#
loop_
_entity.id
_entity.type
_entity.pdbx_description
1 polymer ?
#
loop_
_entity_poly.entity_id
_entity_poly.type
_entity_poly.pdbx_seq_one_letter_code
_entity_poly.pdbx_strand_id
1 'polypeptide(L)'
;MQSFLIWQILRKISGAKLVQVVAVTNTGGVSPVGFVDVQPLVNQLDGWNNATPHGTIYHLPYFRLQGGTNAVIIDPQIGDIGVAVVEDRDISSVKMNKAQANPGSKRIFDIADGLYLGGFLNGAPQQYVQFSAAGIAVVSPTKVTLQAPLVEVDASSTFTVNSPQSTFSAAVTIDGLLTFLGGMVGSAVSGAAATITGVFNFVGQVFANGKRIDDTHTHNGVQPGSGNSGNVN
;
A
#
# COMPACT_ATOMS: atom_id res chain seq x y z
N MET A 1 -7.56 -57.99 -9.96
CA MET A 1 -6.23 -57.70 -9.34
C MET A 1 -5.58 -56.46 -9.93
N GLN A 2 -5.53 -56.26 -11.24
CA GLN A 2 -4.93 -55.06 -11.87
C GLN A 2 -5.62 -53.75 -11.47
N SER A 3 -6.93 -53.67 -11.42
CA SER A 3 -7.67 -52.48 -11.02
C SER A 3 -7.32 -52.03 -9.60
N PHE A 4 -7.10 -52.91 -8.66
CA PHE A 4 -6.72 -52.62 -7.30
C PHE A 4 -5.33 -51.98 -7.20
N LEU A 5 -4.37 -52.50 -7.96
CA LEU A 5 -3.00 -51.94 -8.04
C LEU A 5 -3.00 -50.54 -8.66
N ILE A 6 -3.79 -50.32 -9.72
CA ILE A 6 -3.94 -48.99 -10.35
C ILE A 6 -4.53 -48.00 -9.35
N TRP A 7 -5.57 -48.37 -8.61
CA TRP A 7 -6.17 -47.53 -7.58
C TRP A 7 -5.18 -47.21 -6.44
N GLN A 8 -4.35 -48.15 -6.02
CA GLN A 8 -3.31 -47.91 -5.02
C GLN A 8 -2.25 -46.89 -5.50
N ILE A 9 -1.88 -46.96 -6.78
CA ILE A 9 -0.92 -46.04 -7.38
C ILE A 9 -1.55 -44.65 -7.50
N LEU A 10 -2.77 -44.54 -8.03
CA LEU A 10 -3.48 -43.28 -8.21
C LEU A 10 -3.72 -42.52 -6.88
N ARG A 11 -4.01 -43.26 -5.80
CA ARG A 11 -4.18 -42.69 -4.46
C ARG A 11 -2.89 -42.09 -3.85
N LYS A 12 -1.72 -42.44 -4.36
CA LYS A 12 -0.44 -41.86 -3.93
C LYS A 12 -0.14 -40.55 -4.61
N ILE A 13 -0.79 -40.26 -5.74
CA ILE A 13 -0.62 -38.98 -6.45
C ILE A 13 -1.34 -37.91 -5.63
N SER A 14 -0.58 -37.05 -5.00
CA SER A 14 -1.10 -35.92 -4.25
C SER A 14 -1.12 -34.66 -5.15
N GLY A 15 -2.30 -34.12 -5.37
CA GLY A 15 -2.50 -32.87 -6.11
C GLY A 15 -2.59 -31.67 -5.18
N ALA A 16 -3.35 -30.65 -5.61
CA ALA A 16 -3.65 -29.48 -4.81
C ALA A 16 -4.54 -29.82 -3.60
N LYS A 17 -4.27 -29.22 -2.45
CA LYS A 17 -5.03 -29.40 -1.22
C LYS A 17 -5.38 -28.05 -0.61
N LEU A 18 -6.64 -27.86 -0.20
CA LEU A 18 -7.04 -26.73 0.61
C LEU A 18 -6.41 -26.84 1.99
N VAL A 19 -5.76 -25.76 2.40
CA VAL A 19 -5.04 -25.69 3.67
C VAL A 19 -5.28 -24.36 4.37
N GLN A 20 -5.19 -24.35 5.69
CA GLN A 20 -5.20 -23.13 6.50
C GLN A 20 -3.82 -22.89 7.10
N VAL A 21 -3.38 -21.64 7.10
CA VAL A 21 -2.12 -21.20 7.71
C VAL A 21 -2.24 -21.24 9.22
N VAL A 22 -1.33 -21.94 9.89
CA VAL A 22 -1.24 -22.02 11.36
C VAL A 22 -0.01 -21.33 11.93
N ALA A 23 1.04 -21.15 11.13
CA ALA A 23 2.21 -20.34 11.47
C ALA A 23 2.86 -19.74 10.22
N VAL A 24 3.57 -18.62 10.40
CA VAL A 24 4.30 -17.90 9.34
C VAL A 24 5.67 -17.51 9.86
N THR A 25 6.71 -17.67 9.04
CA THR A 25 8.07 -17.28 9.43
C THR A 25 8.39 -15.80 9.17
N ASN A 26 7.63 -15.12 8.29
CA ASN A 26 7.78 -13.69 8.02
C ASN A 26 6.72 -12.90 8.79
N THR A 27 7.15 -11.74 9.29
CA THR A 27 6.28 -10.79 10.02
C THR A 27 5.86 -9.59 9.16
N GLY A 28 6.08 -9.67 7.85
CA GLY A 28 5.84 -8.59 6.89
C GLY A 28 7.07 -7.75 6.58
N GLY A 29 6.91 -6.74 5.73
CA GLY A 29 7.98 -5.85 5.30
C GLY A 29 8.83 -6.39 4.14
N VAL A 30 9.91 -5.65 3.81
CA VAL A 30 10.81 -5.99 2.71
C VAL A 30 11.81 -7.04 3.19
N SER A 31 11.47 -8.31 2.98
CA SER A 31 12.28 -9.47 3.38
C SER A 31 12.20 -10.57 2.32
N PRO A 32 13.12 -11.54 2.29
CA PRO A 32 12.96 -12.71 1.45
C PRO A 32 11.65 -13.44 1.73
N VAL A 33 11.12 -14.13 0.72
CA VAL A 33 9.94 -14.99 0.88
C VAL A 33 10.22 -16.05 1.93
N GLY A 34 9.29 -16.23 2.86
CA GLY A 34 9.43 -17.17 3.96
C GLY A 34 8.68 -18.47 3.74
N PHE A 35 8.29 -19.09 4.85
CA PHE A 35 7.58 -20.35 4.90
C PHE A 35 6.32 -20.23 5.75
N VAL A 36 5.36 -21.09 5.48
CA VAL A 36 4.16 -21.27 6.30
C VAL A 36 4.09 -22.69 6.83
N ASP A 37 3.52 -22.86 8.02
CA ASP A 37 3.01 -24.13 8.47
C ASP A 37 1.51 -24.15 8.23
N VAL A 38 0.99 -25.27 7.74
CA VAL A 38 -0.40 -25.34 7.29
C VAL A 38 -1.11 -26.58 7.83
N GLN A 39 -2.43 -26.45 8.02
CA GLN A 39 -3.34 -27.52 8.38
C GLN A 39 -4.21 -27.84 7.16
N PRO A 40 -4.17 -29.06 6.61
CA PRO A 40 -5.14 -29.48 5.59
C PRO A 40 -6.58 -29.41 6.12
N LEU A 41 -7.50 -28.83 5.31
CA LEU A 41 -8.88 -28.58 5.73
C LEU A 41 -9.83 -29.76 5.45
N VAL A 42 -9.52 -30.57 4.44
CA VAL A 42 -10.34 -31.74 4.12
C VAL A 42 -9.82 -32.93 4.92
N ASN A 43 -10.60 -33.42 5.87
CA ASN A 43 -10.26 -34.59 6.68
C ASN A 43 -10.11 -35.86 5.84
N GLN A 44 -9.27 -36.77 6.28
CA GLN A 44 -9.32 -38.16 5.86
C GLN A 44 -10.53 -38.84 6.51
N LEU A 45 -10.95 -39.94 5.92
CA LEU A 45 -12.00 -40.82 6.47
C LEU A 45 -11.39 -42.16 6.80
N ASP A 46 -11.73 -42.71 7.96
CA ASP A 46 -11.43 -44.10 8.30
C ASP A 46 -12.35 -45.11 7.55
N GLY A 47 -12.18 -46.40 7.80
CA GLY A 47 -12.97 -47.42 7.19
C GLY A 47 -14.48 -47.44 7.54
N TRP A 48 -14.87 -46.64 8.54
CA TRP A 48 -16.26 -46.46 9.00
C TRP A 48 -16.80 -45.06 8.68
N ASN A 49 -16.11 -44.26 7.81
CA ASN A 49 -16.45 -42.89 7.47
C ASN A 49 -16.32 -41.86 8.62
N ASN A 50 -15.60 -42.19 9.68
CA ASN A 50 -15.30 -41.17 10.70
C ASN A 50 -14.18 -40.23 10.22
N ALA A 51 -14.28 -38.98 10.56
CA ALA A 51 -13.27 -37.98 10.23
C ALA A 51 -11.94 -38.26 10.96
N THR A 52 -10.85 -38.29 10.21
CA THR A 52 -9.48 -38.39 10.73
C THR A 52 -8.73 -37.12 10.29
N PRO A 53 -8.47 -36.16 11.21
CA PRO A 53 -7.76 -34.95 10.88
C PRO A 53 -6.32 -35.24 10.43
N HIS A 54 -5.82 -34.42 9.49
CA HIS A 54 -4.40 -34.41 9.15
C HIS A 54 -3.60 -33.73 10.26
N GLY A 55 -2.34 -34.09 10.41
CA GLY A 55 -1.38 -33.31 11.18
C GLY A 55 -0.99 -32.01 10.47
N THR A 56 -0.35 -31.11 11.21
CA THR A 56 0.25 -29.88 10.65
C THR A 56 1.39 -30.24 9.71
N ILE A 57 1.44 -29.54 8.58
CA ILE A 57 2.50 -29.65 7.58
C ILE A 57 3.40 -28.43 7.72
N TYR A 58 4.67 -28.65 7.89
CA TYR A 58 5.63 -27.62 8.23
C TYR A 58 6.47 -27.15 7.05
N HIS A 59 6.86 -25.87 7.07
CA HIS A 59 7.89 -25.29 6.20
C HIS A 59 7.56 -25.36 4.69
N LEU A 60 6.31 -25.06 4.29
CA LEU A 60 5.96 -24.86 2.89
C LEU A 60 6.38 -23.46 2.46
N PRO A 61 7.19 -23.29 1.40
CA PRO A 61 7.43 -21.96 0.85
C PRO A 61 6.13 -21.40 0.27
N TYR A 62 5.85 -20.11 0.52
CA TYR A 62 4.67 -19.48 -0.03
C TYR A 62 4.98 -18.62 -1.25
N PHE A 63 3.99 -18.45 -2.11
CA PHE A 63 4.09 -17.61 -3.30
C PHE A 63 4.03 -16.12 -2.93
N ARG A 64 4.91 -15.33 -3.53
CA ARG A 64 4.86 -13.87 -3.58
C ARG A 64 4.93 -13.42 -5.03
N LEU A 65 4.11 -12.47 -5.44
CA LEU A 65 4.21 -11.87 -6.77
C LEU A 65 5.50 -11.04 -6.83
N GLN A 66 6.56 -11.65 -7.34
CA GLN A 66 7.91 -11.09 -7.35
C GLN A 66 8.65 -11.43 -8.65
N GLY A 67 9.42 -10.47 -9.17
CA GLY A 67 10.31 -10.64 -10.30
C GLY A 67 11.56 -9.76 -10.14
N GLY A 68 12.76 -10.36 -10.15
CA GLY A 68 14.00 -9.66 -9.86
C GLY A 68 13.96 -8.97 -8.49
N THR A 69 14.14 -7.66 -8.48
CA THR A 69 14.12 -6.82 -7.26
C THR A 69 12.76 -6.21 -6.96
N ASN A 70 11.71 -6.50 -7.76
CA ASN A 70 10.39 -5.91 -7.63
C ASN A 70 9.39 -6.91 -7.08
N ALA A 71 8.53 -6.49 -6.14
CA ALA A 71 7.52 -7.36 -5.54
C ALA A 71 6.26 -6.60 -5.13
N VAL A 72 5.14 -7.34 -5.10
CA VAL A 72 3.96 -6.99 -4.32
C VAL A 72 3.99 -7.83 -3.06
N ILE A 73 4.13 -7.18 -1.90
CA ILE A 73 4.30 -7.87 -0.62
C ILE A 73 2.95 -7.98 0.07
N ILE A 74 2.38 -9.19 0.03
CA ILE A 74 1.15 -9.58 0.74
C ILE A 74 1.46 -10.95 1.34
N ASP A 75 2.11 -10.92 2.51
CA ASP A 75 2.51 -12.17 3.17
C ASP A 75 1.31 -12.83 3.85
N PRO A 76 1.24 -14.17 3.85
CA PRO A 76 0.16 -14.91 4.51
C PRO A 76 0.04 -14.58 5.98
N GLN A 77 -1.18 -14.60 6.50
CA GLN A 77 -1.49 -14.44 7.92
C GLN A 77 -1.99 -15.76 8.51
N ILE A 78 -1.84 -15.92 9.82
CA ILE A 78 -2.44 -17.06 10.54
C ILE A 78 -3.96 -17.00 10.36
N GLY A 79 -4.55 -18.12 9.95
CA GLY A 79 -5.96 -18.24 9.64
C GLY A 79 -6.30 -18.14 8.16
N ASP A 80 -5.39 -17.65 7.31
CA ASP A 80 -5.62 -17.57 5.87
C ASP A 80 -5.82 -18.97 5.26
N ILE A 81 -6.76 -19.04 4.34
CA ILE A 81 -7.01 -20.25 3.56
C ILE A 81 -6.35 -20.11 2.18
N GLY A 82 -5.68 -21.16 1.78
CA GLY A 82 -5.00 -21.23 0.50
C GLY A 82 -4.95 -22.68 -0.04
N VAL A 83 -4.14 -22.87 -1.05
CA VAL A 83 -3.89 -24.15 -1.67
C VAL A 83 -2.43 -24.52 -1.54
N ALA A 84 -2.14 -25.74 -1.07
CA ALA A 84 -0.83 -26.35 -1.20
C ALA A 84 -0.78 -27.18 -2.49
N VAL A 85 0.12 -26.83 -3.40
CA VAL A 85 0.41 -27.61 -4.62
C VAL A 85 1.62 -28.48 -4.32
N VAL A 86 1.47 -29.78 -4.49
CA VAL A 86 2.47 -30.78 -4.07
C VAL A 86 3.37 -31.13 -5.24
N GLU A 87 4.69 -31.04 -5.03
CA GLU A 87 5.70 -31.49 -5.97
C GLU A 87 5.78 -33.03 -6.03
N ASP A 88 6.21 -33.56 -7.16
CA ASP A 88 6.32 -35.01 -7.35
C ASP A 88 7.55 -35.62 -6.64
N ARG A 89 8.52 -34.81 -6.25
CA ARG A 89 9.78 -35.18 -5.60
C ARG A 89 10.06 -34.32 -4.39
N ASP A 90 10.95 -34.82 -3.55
CA ASP A 90 11.49 -34.12 -2.38
C ASP A 90 12.25 -32.84 -2.78
N ILE A 91 11.71 -31.68 -2.43
CA ILE A 91 12.28 -30.35 -2.72
C ILE A 91 13.19 -29.82 -1.60
N SER A 92 13.51 -30.59 -0.59
CA SER A 92 14.29 -30.10 0.57
C SER A 92 15.65 -29.52 0.16
N SER A 93 16.35 -30.19 -0.79
CA SER A 93 17.62 -29.68 -1.31
C SER A 93 17.46 -28.38 -2.11
N VAL A 94 16.37 -28.22 -2.88
CA VAL A 94 16.08 -26.97 -3.61
C VAL A 94 15.72 -25.86 -2.63
N LYS A 95 14.92 -26.13 -1.60
CA LYS A 95 14.60 -25.16 -0.53
C LYS A 95 15.87 -24.62 0.14
N MET A 96 16.88 -25.48 0.35
CA MET A 96 18.14 -25.12 0.98
C MET A 96 19.06 -24.33 0.04
N ASN A 97 19.26 -24.84 -1.17
CA ASN A 97 20.29 -24.31 -2.08
C ASN A 97 19.77 -23.20 -2.99
N LYS A 98 18.43 -23.08 -3.18
CA LYS A 98 17.77 -22.16 -4.12
C LYS A 98 18.33 -22.28 -5.55
N ALA A 99 18.71 -23.48 -5.94
CA ALA A 99 19.30 -23.85 -7.22
C ALA A 99 18.90 -25.27 -7.59
N GLN A 100 19.20 -25.69 -8.83
CA GLN A 100 19.03 -27.07 -9.28
C GLN A 100 19.76 -28.03 -8.33
N ALA A 101 19.04 -29.03 -7.80
CA ALA A 101 19.58 -30.01 -6.88
C ALA A 101 18.86 -31.36 -7.05
N ASN A 102 19.54 -32.42 -6.65
CA ASN A 102 18.90 -33.74 -6.57
C ASN A 102 17.85 -33.78 -5.45
N PRO A 103 16.81 -34.64 -5.55
CA PRO A 103 15.87 -34.83 -4.47
C PRO A 103 16.59 -35.17 -3.15
N GLY A 104 16.12 -34.61 -2.04
CA GLY A 104 16.73 -34.87 -0.72
C GLY A 104 16.49 -36.30 -0.22
N SER A 105 15.44 -36.97 -0.71
CA SER A 105 15.10 -38.35 -0.39
C SER A 105 14.35 -39.02 -1.56
N LYS A 106 13.93 -40.28 -1.37
CA LYS A 106 13.15 -41.06 -2.37
C LYS A 106 11.64 -40.85 -2.23
N ARG A 107 11.14 -39.96 -1.33
CA ARG A 107 9.70 -39.74 -1.20
C ARG A 107 9.15 -39.07 -2.45
N ILE A 108 7.89 -39.36 -2.73
CA ILE A 108 7.13 -38.89 -3.91
C ILE A 108 5.76 -38.43 -3.48
N PHE A 109 5.26 -37.33 -4.04
CA PHE A 109 3.96 -36.74 -3.77
C PHE A 109 3.67 -36.55 -2.28
N ASP A 110 4.70 -36.17 -1.51
CA ASP A 110 4.56 -35.87 -0.08
C ASP A 110 4.10 -34.42 0.10
N ILE A 111 3.07 -34.19 0.90
CA ILE A 111 2.54 -32.83 1.15
C ILE A 111 3.58 -31.90 1.77
N ALA A 112 4.61 -32.41 2.46
CA ALA A 112 5.73 -31.63 2.98
C ALA A 112 6.60 -30.99 1.87
N ASP A 113 6.43 -31.47 0.62
CA ASP A 113 7.04 -30.91 -0.59
C ASP A 113 6.06 -29.96 -1.31
N GLY A 114 5.07 -29.42 -0.60
CA GLY A 114 4.09 -28.47 -1.11
C GLY A 114 4.62 -27.05 -1.23
N LEU A 115 4.01 -26.31 -2.15
CA LEU A 115 4.14 -24.85 -2.33
C LEU A 115 2.79 -24.22 -1.98
N TYR A 116 2.79 -23.21 -1.09
CA TYR A 116 1.54 -22.55 -0.68
C TYR A 116 1.20 -21.37 -1.59
N LEU A 117 -0.05 -21.36 -2.07
CA LEU A 117 -0.69 -20.27 -2.82
C LEU A 117 -1.90 -19.80 -2.01
N GLY A 118 -1.88 -18.53 -1.59
CA GLY A 118 -2.93 -17.95 -0.76
C GLY A 118 -4.12 -17.37 -1.52
N GLY A 119 -5.09 -16.85 -0.77
CA GLY A 119 -6.20 -16.05 -1.29
C GLY A 119 -7.46 -16.82 -1.64
N PHE A 120 -7.70 -18.02 -1.13
CA PHE A 120 -8.93 -18.79 -1.33
C PHE A 120 -9.83 -18.70 -0.10
N LEU A 121 -11.13 -18.48 -0.30
CA LEU A 121 -12.17 -18.48 0.74
C LEU A 121 -11.93 -17.54 1.92
N ASN A 122 -11.07 -16.54 1.76
CA ASN A 122 -10.82 -15.54 2.79
C ASN A 122 -11.92 -14.47 2.81
N GLY A 123 -12.05 -13.76 3.93
CA GLY A 123 -13.00 -12.67 4.11
C GLY A 123 -12.67 -11.42 3.27
N ALA A 124 -13.54 -10.39 3.35
CA ALA A 124 -13.32 -9.14 2.64
C ALA A 124 -12.11 -8.38 3.22
N PRO A 125 -11.19 -7.89 2.37
CA PRO A 125 -10.04 -7.11 2.82
C PRO A 125 -10.45 -5.70 3.26
N GLN A 126 -9.73 -5.13 4.23
CA GLN A 126 -9.90 -3.73 4.65
C GLN A 126 -8.90 -2.79 3.97
N GLN A 127 -7.78 -3.32 3.48
CA GLN A 127 -6.76 -2.60 2.72
C GLN A 127 -6.62 -3.27 1.37
N TYR A 128 -6.73 -2.48 0.29
CA TYR A 128 -6.73 -3.08 -1.05
C TYR A 128 -6.39 -2.08 -2.15
N VAL A 129 -5.98 -2.61 -3.28
CA VAL A 129 -6.00 -1.94 -4.58
C VAL A 129 -7.07 -2.62 -5.42
N GLN A 130 -8.11 -1.87 -5.79
CA GLN A 130 -9.25 -2.38 -6.55
C GLN A 130 -9.24 -1.82 -7.96
N PHE A 131 -9.44 -2.66 -8.95
CA PHE A 131 -9.71 -2.29 -10.34
C PHE A 131 -11.17 -2.55 -10.64
N SER A 132 -11.91 -1.54 -11.07
CA SER A 132 -13.34 -1.63 -11.38
C SER A 132 -13.71 -0.78 -12.59
N ALA A 133 -14.97 -0.85 -13.04
CA ALA A 133 -15.47 0.03 -14.10
C ALA A 133 -15.44 1.54 -13.72
N ALA A 134 -15.43 1.85 -12.43
CA ALA A 134 -15.31 3.23 -11.93
C ALA A 134 -13.86 3.73 -11.85
N GLY A 135 -12.87 2.86 -12.11
CA GLY A 135 -11.46 3.19 -12.04
C GLY A 135 -10.69 2.39 -11.00
N ILE A 136 -9.53 2.90 -10.61
CA ILE A 136 -8.63 2.28 -9.63
C ILE A 136 -8.79 2.98 -8.29
N ALA A 137 -9.02 2.21 -7.22
CA ALA A 137 -9.04 2.70 -5.85
C ALA A 137 -7.90 2.09 -5.04
N VAL A 138 -7.16 2.92 -4.29
CA VAL A 138 -6.17 2.51 -3.30
C VAL A 138 -6.71 2.90 -1.92
N VAL A 139 -7.03 1.91 -1.11
CA VAL A 139 -7.74 2.11 0.18
C VAL A 139 -6.93 1.54 1.33
N SER A 140 -6.73 2.34 2.36
CA SER A 140 -6.16 1.93 3.65
C SER A 140 -6.86 2.66 4.79
N PRO A 141 -7.26 1.99 5.90
CA PRO A 141 -7.87 2.64 7.06
C PRO A 141 -6.86 3.45 7.88
N THR A 142 -5.57 3.31 7.62
CA THR A 142 -4.52 3.95 8.43
C THR A 142 -3.70 4.95 7.62
N LYS A 143 -3.03 4.51 6.54
CA LYS A 143 -2.06 5.36 5.84
C LYS A 143 -1.74 4.79 4.45
N VAL A 144 -1.58 5.68 3.48
CA VAL A 144 -0.92 5.39 2.18
C VAL A 144 0.36 6.22 2.12
N THR A 145 1.49 5.59 1.80
CA THR A 145 2.78 6.27 1.62
C THR A 145 3.24 6.11 0.18
N LEU A 146 3.51 7.23 -0.50
CA LEU A 146 4.19 7.28 -1.78
C LEU A 146 5.61 7.81 -1.54
N GLN A 147 6.62 7.03 -1.87
CA GLN A 147 8.02 7.40 -1.67
C GLN A 147 8.81 7.12 -2.94
N ALA A 148 9.31 8.17 -3.56
CA ALA A 148 10.15 8.10 -4.74
C ALA A 148 11.02 9.37 -4.83
N PRO A 149 12.14 9.36 -5.58
CA PRO A 149 12.88 10.58 -5.90
C PRO A 149 12.04 11.61 -6.67
N LEU A 150 11.07 11.15 -7.48
CA LEU A 150 10.12 11.98 -8.21
C LEU A 150 8.72 11.33 -8.13
N VAL A 151 7.71 12.12 -7.81
CA VAL A 151 6.28 11.75 -7.92
C VAL A 151 5.63 12.74 -8.87
N GLU A 152 5.11 12.25 -9.99
CA GLU A 152 4.39 13.04 -10.99
C GLU A 152 2.91 12.63 -10.99
N VAL A 153 2.02 13.62 -11.01
CA VAL A 153 0.57 13.41 -11.11
C VAL A 153 0.06 14.19 -12.30
N ASP A 154 -0.35 13.50 -13.37
CA ASP A 154 -0.94 14.07 -14.56
C ASP A 154 -2.45 13.79 -14.57
N ALA A 155 -3.25 14.84 -14.44
CA ALA A 155 -4.70 14.78 -14.42
C ALA A 155 -5.26 15.73 -15.50
N SER A 156 -5.82 15.17 -16.56
CA SER A 156 -6.36 15.94 -17.69
C SER A 156 -7.56 16.83 -17.36
N SER A 157 -8.20 16.63 -16.22
CA SER A 157 -9.37 17.41 -15.78
C SER A 157 -9.15 18.01 -14.39
N THR A 158 -9.12 17.21 -13.33
CA THR A 158 -9.11 17.72 -11.97
C THR A 158 -8.22 16.86 -11.06
N PHE A 159 -7.40 17.51 -10.25
CA PHE A 159 -6.75 16.91 -9.10
C PHE A 159 -7.36 17.51 -7.82
N THR A 160 -7.97 16.67 -6.99
CA THR A 160 -8.66 17.10 -5.75
C THR A 160 -7.99 16.50 -4.52
N VAL A 161 -7.70 17.35 -3.54
CA VAL A 161 -7.21 16.94 -2.21
C VAL A 161 -8.25 17.32 -1.16
N ASN A 162 -8.90 16.32 -0.57
CA ASN A 162 -9.84 16.49 0.54
C ASN A 162 -9.14 16.11 1.85
N SER A 163 -8.62 17.09 2.55
CA SER A 163 -7.90 16.90 3.81
C SER A 163 -8.15 18.06 4.74
N PRO A 164 -8.37 17.83 6.05
CA PRO A 164 -8.43 18.92 7.04
C PRO A 164 -7.15 19.76 7.08
N GLN A 165 -6.01 19.18 6.72
CA GLN A 165 -4.72 19.85 6.66
C GLN A 165 -3.87 19.27 5.55
N SER A 166 -3.24 20.14 4.75
CA SER A 166 -2.21 19.78 3.76
C SER A 166 -0.93 20.56 4.08
N THR A 167 0.22 19.88 4.07
CA THR A 167 1.51 20.49 4.40
C THR A 167 2.47 20.32 3.23
N PHE A 168 3.08 21.42 2.80
CA PHE A 168 4.19 21.46 1.87
C PHE A 168 5.42 21.96 2.60
N SER A 169 6.44 21.13 2.74
CA SER A 169 7.67 21.46 3.51
C SER A 169 8.72 22.23 2.71
N ALA A 170 8.48 22.44 1.41
CA ALA A 170 9.39 23.13 0.51
C ALA A 170 8.64 24.17 -0.36
N ALA A 171 9.33 24.79 -1.29
CA ALA A 171 8.74 25.75 -2.22
C ALA A 171 7.63 25.12 -3.07
N VAL A 172 6.57 25.87 -3.32
CA VAL A 172 5.46 25.52 -4.21
C VAL A 172 5.40 26.53 -5.33
N THR A 173 5.38 26.06 -6.58
CA THR A 173 5.16 26.91 -7.75
C THR A 173 3.75 26.64 -8.29
N ILE A 174 2.99 27.69 -8.58
CA ILE A 174 1.65 27.64 -9.15
C ILE A 174 1.64 28.53 -10.38
N ASP A 175 1.55 27.93 -11.57
CA ASP A 175 1.56 28.67 -12.84
C ASP A 175 0.18 29.27 -13.19
N GLY A 176 -0.87 28.84 -12.51
CA GLY A 176 -2.23 29.32 -12.70
C GLY A 176 -2.74 30.23 -11.60
N LEU A 177 -4.04 30.49 -11.60
CA LEU A 177 -4.70 31.28 -10.58
C LEU A 177 -4.77 30.50 -9.24
N LEU A 178 -4.35 31.14 -8.15
CA LEU A 178 -4.50 30.64 -6.80
C LEU A 178 -5.61 31.40 -6.07
N THR A 179 -6.61 30.69 -5.55
CA THR A 179 -7.74 31.25 -4.81
C THR A 179 -7.72 30.77 -3.36
N PHE A 180 -7.81 31.70 -2.40
CA PHE A 180 -7.97 31.42 -0.97
C PHE A 180 -9.39 31.79 -0.53
N LEU A 181 -10.22 30.80 -0.19
CA LEU A 181 -11.58 31.06 0.31
C LEU A 181 -11.64 31.30 1.83
N GLY A 182 -10.69 30.76 2.57
CA GLY A 182 -10.60 30.88 4.03
C GLY A 182 -9.60 31.97 4.52
N GLY A 183 -9.03 32.74 3.59
CA GLY A 183 -8.01 33.73 3.91
C GLY A 183 -6.58 33.21 3.74
N MET A 184 -5.60 34.09 3.95
CA MET A 184 -4.18 33.80 3.84
C MET A 184 -3.45 34.37 5.08
N VAL A 185 -2.62 33.55 5.73
CA VAL A 185 -1.71 33.96 6.80
C VAL A 185 -0.30 33.63 6.36
N GLY A 186 0.60 34.64 6.37
CA GLY A 186 2.01 34.43 6.05
C GLY A 186 2.88 34.95 7.18
N SER A 187 3.93 34.21 7.55
CA SER A 187 4.97 34.67 8.45
C SER A 187 6.34 34.23 7.92
N ALA A 188 7.35 35.06 8.08
CA ALA A 188 8.73 34.74 7.75
C ALA A 188 9.62 34.97 8.98
N VAL A 189 10.55 34.02 9.20
CA VAL A 189 11.55 34.14 10.29
C VAL A 189 12.54 35.28 9.97
N SER A 190 12.83 35.50 8.69
CA SER A 190 13.65 36.59 8.19
C SER A 190 13.21 36.97 6.77
N GLY A 191 13.41 38.23 6.38
CA GLY A 191 13.00 38.77 5.09
C GLY A 191 11.51 39.09 5.00
N ALA A 192 11.00 39.27 3.80
CA ALA A 192 9.58 39.58 3.55
C ALA A 192 8.70 38.37 3.67
N ALA A 193 7.57 38.45 4.37
CA ALA A 193 6.56 37.39 4.42
C ALA A 193 5.82 37.22 3.09
N ALA A 194 5.74 38.24 2.27
CA ALA A 194 5.24 38.22 0.90
C ALA A 194 5.91 39.28 0.06
N THR A 195 6.23 38.95 -1.21
CA THR A 195 6.65 39.91 -2.23
C THR A 195 5.72 39.73 -3.43
N ILE A 196 5.07 40.84 -3.84
CA ILE A 196 4.11 40.85 -4.95
C ILE A 196 4.63 41.82 -6.01
N THR A 197 4.91 41.32 -7.21
CA THR A 197 5.29 42.14 -8.33
C THR A 197 4.09 42.24 -9.28
N GLY A 198 3.62 43.48 -9.48
CA GLY A 198 2.42 43.75 -10.27
C GLY A 198 1.45 44.67 -9.53
N VAL A 199 0.20 44.69 -9.99
CA VAL A 199 -0.85 45.48 -9.32
C VAL A 199 -1.50 44.64 -8.24
N PHE A 200 -1.56 45.17 -7.02
CA PHE A 200 -2.32 44.56 -5.91
C PHE A 200 -3.58 45.37 -5.66
N ASN A 201 -4.74 44.85 -5.92
CA ASN A 201 -6.03 45.51 -5.71
C ASN A 201 -6.66 45.05 -4.41
N PHE A 202 -6.79 45.94 -3.44
CA PHE A 202 -7.52 45.69 -2.21
C PHE A 202 -8.97 46.15 -2.32
N VAL A 203 -9.93 45.29 -2.05
CA VAL A 203 -11.34 45.63 -1.89
C VAL A 203 -11.67 45.48 -0.41
N GLY A 204 -11.79 46.59 0.31
CA GLY A 204 -12.03 46.58 1.76
C GLY A 204 -10.98 47.45 2.52
N GLN A 205 -10.71 47.10 3.77
CA GLN A 205 -9.83 47.89 4.65
C GLN A 205 -8.40 47.32 4.65
N VAL A 206 -7.41 48.18 4.64
CA VAL A 206 -5.99 47.85 4.78
C VAL A 206 -5.44 48.38 6.10
N PHE A 207 -4.78 47.53 6.88
CA PHE A 207 -4.16 47.86 8.14
C PHE A 207 -2.67 47.59 8.12
N ALA A 208 -1.87 48.52 8.66
CA ALA A 208 -0.46 48.32 8.98
C ALA A 208 -0.26 48.60 10.48
N ASN A 209 0.24 47.61 11.23
CA ASN A 209 0.44 47.70 12.69
C ASN A 209 -0.83 48.19 13.45
N GLY A 210 -2.00 47.70 13.03
CA GLY A 210 -3.30 48.10 13.63
C GLY A 210 -3.82 49.47 13.23
N LYS A 211 -3.08 50.21 12.39
CA LYS A 211 -3.54 51.52 11.86
C LYS A 211 -4.07 51.33 10.43
N ARG A 212 -5.22 51.94 10.15
CA ARG A 212 -5.84 51.94 8.82
C ARG A 212 -4.99 52.83 7.86
N ILE A 213 -4.72 52.32 6.67
CA ILE A 213 -3.89 52.98 5.65
C ILE A 213 -4.54 52.98 4.24
N ASP A 214 -5.82 52.72 4.14
CA ASP A 214 -6.58 52.78 2.87
C ASP A 214 -6.97 54.23 2.50
N ASP A 215 -7.80 54.39 1.47
CA ASP A 215 -8.26 55.68 0.90
C ASP A 215 -9.00 56.58 1.89
N THR A 216 -9.45 56.05 3.02
CA THR A 216 -10.20 56.81 4.03
C THR A 216 -9.38 57.13 5.29
N HIS A 217 -8.06 56.87 5.32
CA HIS A 217 -7.22 57.22 6.46
C HIS A 217 -6.96 58.75 6.50
N THR A 218 -6.83 59.27 7.70
CA THR A 218 -6.63 60.69 7.94
C THR A 218 -5.43 60.94 8.83
N HIS A 219 -4.83 62.11 8.70
CA HIS A 219 -3.72 62.60 9.54
C HIS A 219 -4.19 63.76 10.40
N ASN A 220 -3.88 63.72 11.70
CA ASN A 220 -4.13 64.83 12.59
C ASN A 220 -3.07 65.94 12.43
N GLY A 221 -3.45 67.22 12.57
CA GLY A 221 -2.53 68.37 12.57
C GLY A 221 -2.08 68.80 11.18
N VAL A 222 -2.71 68.34 10.10
CA VAL A 222 -2.42 68.76 8.72
C VAL A 222 -3.44 69.84 8.29
N GLN A 223 -2.95 70.97 7.80
CA GLN A 223 -3.85 71.94 7.18
C GLN A 223 -4.24 71.56 5.77
N PRO A 224 -5.56 71.58 5.41
CA PRO A 224 -5.99 71.32 4.06
C PRO A 224 -5.36 72.34 3.08
N GLY A 225 -4.80 71.87 1.98
CA GLY A 225 -4.28 72.68 0.88
C GLY A 225 -4.84 72.19 -0.48
N SER A 226 -4.78 72.99 -1.53
CA SER A 226 -5.28 72.69 -2.85
C SER A 226 -4.31 71.82 -3.71
N GLY A 227 -3.11 71.53 -3.22
CA GLY A 227 -2.06 70.81 -3.92
C GLY A 227 -1.94 69.35 -3.40
N ASN A 228 -1.54 68.41 -4.22
CA ASN A 228 -1.17 67.08 -3.81
C ASN A 228 0.25 67.09 -3.18
N SER A 229 0.50 66.22 -2.23
CA SER A 229 1.87 65.97 -1.76
C SER A 229 2.71 65.39 -2.92
N GLY A 230 4.03 65.63 -2.88
CA GLY A 230 4.94 64.92 -3.79
C GLY A 230 4.95 63.42 -3.57
N ASN A 231 5.63 62.68 -4.48
CA ASN A 231 5.81 61.25 -4.35
C ASN A 231 6.55 60.88 -3.05
N VAL A 232 6.22 59.74 -2.46
CA VAL A 232 7.00 59.18 -1.35
C VAL A 232 8.42 58.83 -1.85
N ASN A 233 9.43 59.29 -1.15
CA ASN A 233 10.83 58.98 -1.43
C ASN A 233 11.24 57.64 -0.79
#